data_d25edb6a3edc9ebb1857744cd7faf124
#
_entry.id   d25edb6a3edc9ebb1857744cd7faf124
#
_cell.length_a   1.000
_cell.length_b   1.000
_cell.length_c   1.000
_cell.angle_alpha   90.00
_cell.angle_beta   90.00
_cell.angle_gamma   90.00
#
_symmetry.space_group_name_H-M   'P 1'
#
loop_
_entity.id
_entity.type
_entity.pdbx_description
1 polymer ?
#
loop_
_entity_poly.entity_id
_entity_poly.type
_entity_poly.pdbx_seq_one_letter_code
_entity_poly.pdbx_strand_id
1 'polypeptide(L)'
;MKKHIKLLTIGTLLLGGLTGCNDFLDREPLDKVIPEKYFASESDLAAYTINAYPFETVTDAYGINFFGKDNDTDNQASGDSPAFWIPGQKKVPSGEGEWDWSKIRTCNYFFDNTLPKFEAGTITGNQDNVKHYIGEMYVIRAYNYYKLLVSLGDLPIITTALPDIEETLVESSKRQPRNKVARFILDDLQKATELLLDKSPGGKNRISKNVAHLLRARVALFEATWEKYHKGTAFVPGGKGWPGNPADVSGFNSDAEVAYFLDEAMKSSKVVGDYIVGKLADNTDTPEGMNASLVSINPYYTMFCDENMEGYDEILMWKLFKEGLVTSNLQMELARNGGGSGWTRGMVNSFLMRNGLPIYAAGSDYNPDWEKEGVNSTLQNRDSRIVIFTKSRVMPTLKIKVM
;
A
#
# COMPACT_ATOMS: atom_id res chain seq x y z
N MET A 1 -45.93 -41.14 59.68
CA MET A 1 -46.27 -40.12 58.71
C MET A 1 -45.24 -38.98 58.59
N LYS A 2 -44.74 -38.35 59.67
CA LYS A 2 -43.78 -37.21 59.57
C LYS A 2 -42.41 -37.55 58.99
N LYS A 3 -41.90 -38.80 59.07
CA LYS A 3 -40.59 -39.20 58.48
C LYS A 3 -40.68 -39.42 56.96
N HIS A 4 -41.77 -39.88 56.42
CA HIS A 4 -41.96 -40.12 54.98
C HIS A 4 -42.24 -38.84 54.20
N ILE A 5 -42.85 -37.84 54.85
CA ILE A 5 -43.05 -36.52 54.23
C ILE A 5 -41.71 -35.75 54.07
N LYS A 6 -40.80 -35.84 55.01
CA LYS A 6 -39.46 -35.25 54.89
C LYS A 6 -38.58 -35.88 53.79
N LEU A 7 -38.73 -37.22 53.61
CA LEU A 7 -38.00 -37.88 52.50
C LEU A 7 -38.54 -37.53 51.16
N LEU A 8 -39.87 -37.37 51.01
CA LEU A 8 -40.49 -36.97 49.76
C LEU A 8 -40.16 -35.55 49.38
N THR A 9 -40.08 -34.62 50.36
CA THR A 9 -39.72 -33.21 50.11
C THR A 9 -38.27 -33.05 49.73
N ILE A 10 -37.35 -33.86 50.28
CA ILE A 10 -35.91 -33.85 49.90
C ILE A 10 -35.72 -34.46 48.50
N GLY A 11 -36.50 -35.52 48.14
CA GLY A 11 -36.46 -36.13 46.82
C GLY A 11 -36.94 -35.17 45.71
N THR A 12 -37.98 -34.36 45.99
CA THR A 12 -38.54 -33.39 45.03
C THR A 12 -37.61 -32.17 44.85
N LEU A 13 -36.88 -31.78 45.90
CA LEU A 13 -35.86 -30.71 45.78
C LEU A 13 -34.62 -31.15 45.02
N LEU A 14 -34.21 -32.41 45.12
CA LEU A 14 -33.08 -32.97 44.37
C LEU A 14 -33.37 -33.20 42.88
N LEU A 15 -34.63 -33.49 42.49
CA LEU A 15 -35.03 -33.62 41.07
C LEU A 15 -35.24 -32.25 40.39
N GLY A 16 -35.54 -31.18 41.13
CA GLY A 16 -35.68 -29.83 40.59
C GLY A 16 -34.37 -29.13 40.27
N GLY A 17 -33.25 -29.65 40.78
CA GLY A 17 -31.92 -29.09 40.56
C GLY A 17 -31.19 -29.58 39.29
N LEU A 18 -31.77 -30.52 38.53
CA LEU A 18 -31.14 -31.11 37.34
C LEU A 18 -31.60 -30.47 36.00
N THR A 19 -32.55 -29.57 36.04
CA THR A 19 -32.82 -28.71 34.89
C THR A 19 -31.90 -27.50 34.93
N GLY A 20 -30.60 -27.71 34.89
CA GLY A 20 -29.61 -26.67 34.61
C GLY A 20 -29.91 -26.08 33.24
N CYS A 21 -30.15 -24.78 33.21
CA CYS A 21 -30.28 -24.05 31.95
C CYS A 21 -29.00 -24.24 31.14
N ASN A 22 -28.94 -25.18 30.23
CA ASN A 22 -27.89 -25.31 29.22
C ASN A 22 -27.77 -24.01 28.40
N ASP A 23 -28.92 -23.33 28.21
CA ASP A 23 -28.98 -22.05 27.47
C ASP A 23 -28.25 -20.87 28.11
N PHE A 24 -27.88 -20.95 29.42
CA PHE A 24 -27.19 -19.85 30.06
C PHE A 24 -25.66 -19.95 29.90
N LEU A 25 -25.12 -21.15 29.76
CA LEU A 25 -23.69 -21.38 29.56
C LEU A 25 -23.33 -21.36 28.07
N ASP A 26 -24.27 -21.59 27.19
CA ASP A 26 -24.10 -21.58 25.73
C ASP A 26 -24.43 -20.20 25.11
N ARG A 27 -24.57 -19.13 25.91
CA ARG A 27 -24.69 -17.79 25.36
C ARG A 27 -23.39 -17.38 24.72
N GLU A 28 -23.45 -17.24 23.40
CA GLU A 28 -22.37 -16.66 22.61
C GLU A 28 -21.96 -15.29 23.18
N PRO A 29 -20.66 -14.98 23.30
CA PRO A 29 -20.19 -13.69 23.78
C PRO A 29 -20.79 -12.57 22.91
N LEU A 30 -21.52 -11.64 23.52
CA LEU A 30 -22.12 -10.50 22.82
C LEU A 30 -21.09 -9.47 22.33
N ASP A 31 -19.86 -9.60 22.78
CA ASP A 31 -18.73 -8.71 22.50
C ASP A 31 -17.73 -9.28 21.48
N LYS A 32 -17.95 -10.51 20.98
CA LYS A 32 -17.11 -11.16 19.98
C LYS A 32 -17.89 -11.41 18.69
N VAL A 33 -17.27 -11.03 17.58
CA VAL A 33 -17.75 -11.39 16.25
C VAL A 33 -17.63 -12.90 16.08
N ILE A 34 -18.77 -13.59 15.94
CA ILE A 34 -18.82 -15.03 15.70
C ILE A 34 -18.72 -15.24 14.19
N PRO A 35 -17.67 -15.94 13.70
CA PRO A 35 -17.42 -16.08 12.26
C PRO A 35 -18.59 -16.70 11.49
N GLU A 36 -19.31 -17.62 12.12
CA GLU A 36 -20.45 -18.30 11.52
C GLU A 36 -21.61 -17.35 11.19
N LYS A 37 -21.78 -16.30 12.02
CA LYS A 37 -22.84 -15.29 11.85
C LYS A 37 -22.37 -14.05 11.11
N TYR A 38 -21.08 -13.74 11.19
CA TYR A 38 -20.45 -12.66 10.45
C TYR A 38 -20.12 -13.11 9.02
N PHE A 39 -19.81 -12.22 8.14
CA PHE A 39 -19.63 -12.48 6.70
C PHE A 39 -20.88 -13.06 6.02
N ALA A 40 -22.07 -12.69 6.50
CA ALA A 40 -23.34 -13.17 5.97
C ALA A 40 -24.03 -12.16 5.04
N SER A 41 -23.55 -10.92 5.03
CA SER A 41 -24.12 -9.83 4.24
C SER A 41 -23.05 -9.00 3.53
N GLU A 42 -23.46 -8.30 2.46
CA GLU A 42 -22.67 -7.30 1.76
C GLU A 42 -22.06 -6.26 2.73
N SER A 43 -22.85 -5.79 3.70
CA SER A 43 -22.40 -4.79 4.68
C SER A 43 -21.32 -5.31 5.61
N ASP A 44 -21.32 -6.60 5.95
CA ASP A 44 -20.27 -7.21 6.76
C ASP A 44 -18.94 -7.22 6.00
N LEU A 45 -18.99 -7.59 4.71
CA LEU A 45 -17.82 -7.59 3.86
C LEU A 45 -17.28 -6.17 3.67
N ALA A 46 -18.15 -5.20 3.41
CA ALA A 46 -17.79 -3.80 3.27
C ALA A 46 -17.07 -3.24 4.50
N ALA A 47 -17.59 -3.54 5.70
CA ALA A 47 -17.02 -3.10 6.97
C ALA A 47 -15.69 -3.79 7.28
N TYR A 48 -15.58 -5.08 7.01
CA TYR A 48 -14.33 -5.82 7.25
C TYR A 48 -13.22 -5.37 6.31
N THR A 49 -13.50 -5.24 5.02
CA THR A 49 -12.49 -4.85 4.02
C THR A 49 -11.96 -3.46 4.29
N ILE A 50 -12.80 -2.48 4.61
CA ILE A 50 -12.32 -1.11 4.87
C ILE A 50 -11.41 -1.04 6.10
N ASN A 51 -11.67 -1.85 7.13
CA ASN A 51 -10.80 -1.96 8.30
C ASN A 51 -9.45 -2.61 7.99
N ALA A 52 -9.40 -3.47 6.97
CA ALA A 52 -8.18 -4.17 6.56
C ALA A 52 -7.28 -3.32 5.63
N TYR A 53 -7.72 -2.13 5.20
CA TYR A 53 -6.95 -1.29 4.29
C TYR A 53 -5.56 -1.00 4.84
N PRO A 54 -4.49 -1.34 4.10
CA PRO A 54 -3.12 -1.26 4.59
C PRO A 54 -2.48 0.11 4.35
N PHE A 55 -3.23 1.07 3.80
CA PHE A 55 -2.68 2.36 3.40
C PHE A 55 -2.41 3.21 4.62
N GLU A 56 -1.20 3.75 4.65
CA GLU A 56 -0.74 4.53 5.78
C GLU A 56 -1.63 5.75 6.05
N THR A 57 -1.69 6.13 7.31
CA THR A 57 -2.38 7.33 7.76
C THR A 57 -1.40 8.25 8.45
N VAL A 58 -1.76 9.50 8.63
CA VAL A 58 -1.05 10.40 9.52
C VAL A 58 -1.16 9.85 10.93
N THR A 59 -0.02 9.55 11.55
CA THR A 59 0.05 8.98 12.90
C THR A 59 0.32 10.02 13.95
N ASP A 60 0.97 11.13 13.57
CA ASP A 60 1.39 12.18 14.46
C ASP A 60 0.73 13.51 14.10
N ALA A 61 0.20 14.19 15.11
CA ALA A 61 -0.29 15.56 14.94
C ALA A 61 0.83 16.54 14.60
N TYR A 62 2.08 16.19 14.93
CA TYR A 62 3.27 17.01 14.73
C TYR A 62 4.28 16.27 13.85
N GLY A 63 5.07 17.02 13.07
CA GLY A 63 6.13 16.48 12.25
C GLY A 63 5.80 16.41 10.76
N ILE A 64 6.74 15.85 9.99
CA ILE A 64 6.68 15.85 8.52
C ILE A 64 5.90 14.66 7.94
N ASN A 65 5.50 13.70 8.75
CA ASN A 65 4.65 12.57 8.38
C ASN A 65 5.03 11.94 7.02
N PHE A 66 4.09 11.90 6.06
CA PHE A 66 4.34 11.33 4.73
C PHE A 66 5.43 12.06 3.94
N PHE A 67 5.62 13.36 4.16
CA PHE A 67 6.64 14.13 3.47
C PHE A 67 8.05 13.61 3.76
N GLY A 68 8.28 13.02 4.94
CA GLY A 68 9.56 12.44 5.32
C GLY A 68 9.78 11.00 4.87
N LYS A 69 8.83 10.36 4.19
CA LYS A 69 8.94 8.94 3.80
C LYS A 69 10.06 8.68 2.79
N ASP A 70 10.35 9.65 1.95
CA ASP A 70 11.43 9.58 0.97
C ASP A 70 12.77 10.08 1.51
N ASN A 71 12.85 10.49 2.79
CA ASN A 71 14.12 10.84 3.39
C ASN A 71 15.09 9.67 3.30
N ASP A 72 16.36 10.02 3.03
CA ASP A 72 17.48 9.07 2.94
C ASP A 72 17.41 8.13 1.74
N THR A 73 16.64 8.51 0.73
CA THR A 73 16.62 7.87 -0.60
C THR A 73 17.40 8.72 -1.62
N ASP A 74 17.38 8.29 -2.87
CA ASP A 74 17.91 9.08 -4.00
C ASP A 74 17.04 10.28 -4.38
N ASN A 75 15.80 10.35 -3.87
CA ASN A 75 14.86 11.44 -4.12
C ASN A 75 14.99 12.58 -3.11
N GLN A 76 15.12 12.25 -1.83
CA GLN A 76 15.01 13.19 -0.72
C GLN A 76 16.05 12.90 0.37
N ALA A 77 16.62 13.94 0.92
CA ALA A 77 17.58 13.86 2.01
C ALA A 77 17.02 14.54 3.26
N SER A 78 17.30 13.96 4.43
CA SER A 78 17.13 14.63 5.72
C SER A 78 18.25 15.62 5.99
N GLY A 79 18.08 16.49 7.00
CA GLY A 79 19.14 17.41 7.44
C GLY A 79 20.36 16.74 8.08
N ASP A 80 20.20 15.48 8.52
CA ASP A 80 21.23 14.67 9.15
C ASP A 80 21.79 13.64 8.16
N SER A 81 23.06 13.29 8.31
CA SER A 81 23.68 12.20 7.55
C SER A 81 23.13 10.86 8.06
N PRO A 82 22.33 10.14 7.28
CA PRO A 82 21.73 8.90 7.75
C PRO A 82 22.79 7.81 7.92
N ALA A 83 22.77 7.16 9.06
CA ALA A 83 23.61 5.99 9.36
C ALA A 83 23.46 4.87 8.32
N PHE A 84 22.34 4.83 7.63
CA PHE A 84 22.03 3.89 6.56
C PHE A 84 23.07 3.88 5.43
N TRP A 85 23.55 5.07 5.02
CA TRP A 85 24.52 5.22 3.93
C TRP A 85 25.99 5.19 4.37
N ILE A 86 26.24 5.15 5.70
CA ILE A 86 27.59 5.09 6.24
C ILE A 86 28.03 3.62 6.36
N PRO A 87 29.12 3.20 5.69
CA PRO A 87 29.58 1.82 5.75
C PRO A 87 29.71 1.29 7.18
N GLY A 88 29.14 0.12 7.47
CA GLY A 88 29.19 -0.53 8.77
C GLY A 88 28.27 0.02 9.85
N GLN A 89 27.48 1.06 9.57
CA GLN A 89 26.56 1.64 10.57
C GLN A 89 25.16 1.06 10.52
N LYS A 90 24.72 0.53 9.38
CA LYS A 90 23.44 -0.19 9.32
C LYS A 90 23.57 -1.53 10.03
N LYS A 91 22.82 -1.70 11.10
CA LYS A 91 22.76 -2.96 11.87
C LYS A 91 21.44 -3.67 11.62
N VAL A 92 21.49 -4.99 11.60
CA VAL A 92 20.29 -5.82 11.66
C VAL A 92 19.65 -5.62 13.03
N PRO A 93 18.36 -5.27 13.13
CA PRO A 93 17.69 -5.13 14.41
C PRO A 93 17.68 -6.49 15.18
N SER A 94 17.69 -6.43 16.49
CA SER A 94 17.65 -7.63 17.36
C SER A 94 16.24 -8.20 17.53
N GLY A 95 15.22 -7.49 17.11
CA GLY A 95 13.82 -7.92 17.16
C GLY A 95 13.30 -8.45 15.83
N GLU A 96 12.00 -8.65 15.74
CA GLU A 96 11.32 -9.23 14.56
C GLU A 96 11.42 -8.35 13.30
N GLY A 97 11.70 -7.06 13.44
CA GLY A 97 11.82 -6.12 12.34
C GLY A 97 10.56 -6.04 11.50
N GLU A 98 10.72 -6.24 10.18
CA GLU A 98 9.61 -6.22 9.21
C GLU A 98 8.82 -7.55 9.14
N TRP A 99 9.13 -8.53 9.99
CA TRP A 99 8.51 -9.87 9.96
C TRP A 99 7.16 -9.88 10.65
N ASP A 100 6.19 -9.14 10.10
CA ASP A 100 4.80 -9.06 10.59
C ASP A 100 3.82 -9.70 9.60
N TRP A 101 3.17 -10.77 10.05
CA TRP A 101 2.17 -11.54 9.28
C TRP A 101 0.74 -11.23 9.66
N SER A 102 0.51 -10.34 10.62
CA SER A 102 -0.81 -10.04 11.16
C SER A 102 -1.82 -9.60 10.08
N LYS A 103 -1.37 -8.77 9.14
CA LYS A 103 -2.21 -8.28 8.04
C LYS A 103 -2.54 -9.37 7.02
N ILE A 104 -1.59 -10.25 6.72
CA ILE A 104 -1.82 -11.41 5.85
C ILE A 104 -2.79 -12.38 6.52
N ARG A 105 -2.62 -12.65 7.83
CA ARG A 105 -3.56 -13.47 8.60
C ARG A 105 -4.97 -12.90 8.57
N THR A 106 -5.14 -11.58 8.69
CA THR A 106 -6.43 -10.89 8.57
C THR A 106 -7.09 -11.16 7.21
N CYS A 107 -6.32 -11.10 6.12
CA CYS A 107 -6.84 -11.43 4.78
C CYS A 107 -7.21 -12.91 4.66
N ASN A 108 -6.36 -13.80 5.13
CA ASN A 108 -6.61 -15.23 5.06
C ASN A 108 -7.84 -15.63 5.88
N TYR A 109 -8.00 -15.07 7.08
CA TYR A 109 -9.20 -15.27 7.90
C TYR A 109 -10.48 -14.85 7.17
N PHE A 110 -10.43 -13.72 6.46
CA PHE A 110 -11.55 -13.30 5.62
C PHE A 110 -11.86 -14.35 4.54
N PHE A 111 -10.84 -14.81 3.81
CA PHE A 111 -11.04 -15.80 2.74
C PHE A 111 -11.59 -17.13 3.25
N ASP A 112 -11.03 -17.65 4.35
CA ASP A 112 -11.46 -18.92 4.95
C ASP A 112 -12.94 -18.89 5.36
N ASN A 113 -13.45 -17.73 5.78
CA ASN A 113 -14.84 -17.58 6.23
C ASN A 113 -15.80 -17.07 5.15
N THR A 114 -15.30 -16.42 4.10
CA THR A 114 -16.13 -15.75 3.10
C THR A 114 -16.28 -16.59 1.83
N LEU A 115 -15.18 -17.18 1.31
CA LEU A 115 -15.23 -17.90 0.04
C LEU A 115 -16.21 -19.07 0.04
N PRO A 116 -16.28 -19.93 1.08
CA PRO A 116 -17.27 -21.01 1.11
C PRO A 116 -18.72 -20.50 1.09
N LYS A 117 -18.98 -19.38 1.78
CA LYS A 117 -20.31 -18.74 1.80
C LYS A 117 -20.66 -18.10 0.46
N PHE A 118 -19.68 -17.51 -0.19
CA PHE A 118 -19.84 -16.92 -1.53
C PHE A 118 -20.15 -17.99 -2.57
N GLU A 119 -19.40 -19.10 -2.57
CA GLU A 119 -19.61 -20.24 -3.46
C GLU A 119 -20.98 -20.91 -3.23
N ALA A 120 -21.42 -20.97 -1.97
CA ALA A 120 -22.75 -21.47 -1.61
C ALA A 120 -23.89 -20.48 -1.91
N GLY A 121 -23.60 -19.24 -2.31
CA GLY A 121 -24.58 -18.19 -2.58
C GLY A 121 -25.36 -17.74 -1.34
N THR A 122 -24.79 -17.86 -0.16
CA THR A 122 -25.47 -17.56 1.12
C THR A 122 -25.25 -16.15 1.62
N ILE A 123 -24.37 -15.37 0.99
CA ILE A 123 -24.12 -13.96 1.34
C ILE A 123 -25.22 -13.09 0.76
N THR A 124 -25.94 -12.36 1.61
CA THR A 124 -27.04 -11.49 1.21
C THR A 124 -26.55 -10.12 0.73
N GLY A 125 -27.34 -9.46 -0.11
CA GLY A 125 -27.04 -8.13 -0.65
C GLY A 125 -26.78 -8.15 -2.15
N ASN A 126 -26.22 -7.05 -2.66
CA ASN A 126 -25.85 -6.91 -4.08
C ASN A 126 -24.64 -7.80 -4.38
N GLN A 127 -24.80 -8.78 -5.25
CA GLN A 127 -23.77 -9.78 -5.54
C GLN A 127 -22.54 -9.19 -6.26
N ASP A 128 -22.71 -8.12 -7.02
CA ASP A 128 -21.57 -7.44 -7.66
C ASP A 128 -20.71 -6.69 -6.62
N ASN A 129 -21.35 -6.10 -5.61
CA ASN A 129 -20.64 -5.50 -4.48
C ASN A 129 -19.97 -6.58 -3.60
N VAL A 130 -20.63 -7.72 -3.38
CA VAL A 130 -20.02 -8.87 -2.65
C VAL A 130 -18.74 -9.32 -3.35
N LYS A 131 -18.78 -9.54 -4.68
CA LYS A 131 -17.58 -9.85 -5.49
C LYS A 131 -16.52 -8.77 -5.36
N HIS A 132 -16.94 -7.51 -5.44
CA HIS A 132 -16.05 -6.37 -5.32
C HIS A 132 -15.27 -6.37 -3.99
N TYR A 133 -15.93 -6.58 -2.86
CA TYR A 133 -15.26 -6.63 -1.56
C TYR A 133 -14.31 -7.83 -1.41
N ILE A 134 -14.65 -8.96 -2.01
CA ILE A 134 -13.71 -10.10 -2.10
C ILE A 134 -12.49 -9.71 -2.94
N GLY A 135 -12.70 -9.02 -4.06
CA GLY A 135 -11.62 -8.48 -4.90
C GLY A 135 -10.71 -7.48 -4.18
N GLU A 136 -11.30 -6.59 -3.36
CA GLU A 136 -10.51 -5.67 -2.52
C GLU A 136 -9.58 -6.43 -1.57
N MET A 137 -10.08 -7.50 -0.95
CA MET A 137 -9.27 -8.28 -0.01
C MET A 137 -8.09 -8.98 -0.71
N TYR A 138 -8.25 -9.42 -1.96
CA TYR A 138 -7.14 -9.93 -2.77
C TYR A 138 -6.08 -8.83 -3.01
N VAL A 139 -6.49 -7.60 -3.34
CA VAL A 139 -5.54 -6.47 -3.47
C VAL A 139 -4.83 -6.19 -2.15
N ILE A 140 -5.55 -6.22 -1.04
CA ILE A 140 -5.00 -5.95 0.29
C ILE A 140 -3.95 -7.01 0.67
N ARG A 141 -4.24 -8.30 0.41
CA ARG A 141 -3.26 -9.37 0.64
C ARG A 141 -2.04 -9.23 -0.25
N ALA A 142 -2.25 -9.00 -1.54
CA ALA A 142 -1.19 -8.75 -2.50
C ALA A 142 -0.28 -7.58 -2.10
N TYR A 143 -0.86 -6.47 -1.65
CA TYR A 143 -0.10 -5.30 -1.21
C TYR A 143 0.74 -5.59 0.05
N ASN A 144 0.19 -6.31 1.04
CA ASN A 144 0.95 -6.68 2.22
C ASN A 144 2.11 -7.65 1.88
N TYR A 145 1.88 -8.62 0.99
CA TYR A 145 2.96 -9.46 0.47
C TYR A 145 4.00 -8.65 -0.29
N TYR A 146 3.59 -7.68 -1.10
CA TYR A 146 4.52 -6.82 -1.82
C TYR A 146 5.42 -6.01 -0.88
N LYS A 147 4.88 -5.44 0.19
CA LYS A 147 5.69 -4.76 1.22
C LYS A 147 6.75 -5.69 1.82
N LEU A 148 6.36 -6.90 2.19
CA LEU A 148 7.29 -7.89 2.72
C LEU A 148 8.31 -8.35 1.66
N LEU A 149 7.90 -8.54 0.40
CA LEU A 149 8.80 -8.91 -0.70
C LEU A 149 9.88 -7.85 -0.93
N VAL A 150 9.51 -6.57 -0.89
CA VAL A 150 10.46 -5.45 -1.02
C VAL A 150 11.47 -5.44 0.11
N SER A 151 11.02 -5.69 1.34
CA SER A 151 11.87 -5.61 2.54
C SER A 151 12.72 -6.85 2.78
N LEU A 152 12.17 -8.04 2.50
CA LEU A 152 12.74 -9.32 2.95
C LEU A 152 13.11 -10.29 1.82
N GLY A 153 12.56 -10.11 0.62
CA GLY A 153 12.80 -10.99 -0.53
C GLY A 153 12.01 -12.30 -0.44
N ASP A 154 12.69 -13.42 -0.20
CA ASP A 154 12.08 -14.75 -0.10
C ASP A 154 11.13 -14.84 1.10
N LEU A 155 9.90 -15.32 0.89
CA LEU A 155 8.83 -15.37 1.90
C LEU A 155 8.07 -16.70 1.88
N PRO A 156 7.51 -17.14 3.00
CA PRO A 156 6.47 -18.17 2.98
C PRO A 156 5.23 -17.68 2.21
N ILE A 157 4.58 -18.59 1.47
CA ILE A 157 3.29 -18.32 0.85
C ILE A 157 2.21 -19.00 1.71
N ILE A 158 1.48 -18.19 2.47
CA ILE A 158 0.45 -18.63 3.43
C ILE A 158 -0.90 -18.12 2.94
N THR A 159 -1.82 -19.02 2.64
CA THR A 159 -3.12 -18.70 2.04
C THR A 159 -4.31 -18.92 2.97
N THR A 160 -4.08 -19.45 4.18
CA THR A 160 -5.10 -19.73 5.20
C THR A 160 -4.72 -19.11 6.55
N ALA A 161 -5.68 -18.92 7.44
CA ALA A 161 -5.44 -18.48 8.80
C ALA A 161 -4.95 -19.68 9.63
N LEU A 162 -3.62 -19.85 9.69
CA LEU A 162 -3.00 -20.98 10.36
C LEU A 162 -3.43 -21.09 11.84
N PRO A 163 -3.67 -22.33 12.36
CA PRO A 163 -3.88 -22.55 13.76
C PRO A 163 -2.59 -22.29 14.55
N ASP A 164 -2.72 -22.03 15.86
CA ASP A 164 -1.60 -21.89 16.79
C ASP A 164 -1.08 -23.27 17.20
N ILE A 165 -0.49 -23.98 16.25
CA ILE A 165 0.11 -25.31 16.39
C ILE A 165 1.53 -25.25 15.85
N GLU A 166 2.53 -25.53 16.70
CA GLU A 166 3.96 -25.36 16.39
C GLU A 166 4.37 -26.08 15.09
N GLU A 167 4.01 -27.36 14.93
CA GLU A 167 4.37 -28.11 13.72
C GLU A 167 3.82 -27.49 12.44
N THR A 168 2.56 -27.01 12.49
CA THR A 168 1.91 -26.35 11.35
C THR A 168 2.60 -25.02 11.03
N LEU A 169 2.92 -24.24 12.04
CA LEU A 169 3.59 -22.93 11.88
C LEU A 169 5.00 -23.12 11.33
N VAL A 170 5.77 -24.05 11.84
CA VAL A 170 7.14 -24.36 11.36
C VAL A 170 7.11 -24.79 9.90
N GLU A 171 6.24 -25.73 9.53
CA GLU A 171 6.15 -26.24 8.15
C GLU A 171 5.72 -25.12 7.19
N SER A 172 4.73 -24.31 7.57
CA SER A 172 4.21 -23.19 6.76
C SER A 172 5.17 -22.01 6.67
N SER A 173 6.18 -21.93 7.54
CA SER A 173 7.17 -20.84 7.56
C SER A 173 8.32 -21.02 6.57
N LYS A 174 8.32 -22.09 5.77
CA LYS A 174 9.36 -22.32 4.75
C LYS A 174 9.28 -21.27 3.67
N ARG A 175 10.37 -20.53 3.49
CA ARG A 175 10.44 -19.47 2.49
C ARG A 175 10.42 -20.04 1.08
N GLN A 176 9.67 -19.42 0.21
CA GLN A 176 9.70 -19.64 -1.24
C GLN A 176 10.58 -18.58 -1.90
N PRO A 177 11.24 -18.90 -3.02
CA PRO A 177 12.00 -17.93 -3.80
C PRO A 177 11.16 -16.71 -4.17
N ARG A 178 11.78 -15.53 -4.18
CA ARG A 178 11.11 -14.25 -4.39
C ARG A 178 10.26 -14.19 -5.68
N ASN A 179 10.73 -14.81 -6.77
CA ASN A 179 9.97 -14.87 -8.03
C ASN A 179 8.65 -15.63 -7.87
N LYS A 180 8.61 -16.71 -7.08
CA LYS A 180 7.37 -17.43 -6.76
C LYS A 180 6.44 -16.58 -5.90
N VAL A 181 7.00 -15.84 -4.95
CA VAL A 181 6.22 -14.89 -4.14
C VAL A 181 5.63 -13.78 -5.02
N ALA A 182 6.42 -13.20 -5.92
CA ALA A 182 5.93 -12.20 -6.86
C ALA A 182 4.83 -12.74 -7.77
N ARG A 183 4.97 -13.97 -8.29
CA ARG A 183 3.90 -14.62 -9.07
C ARG A 183 2.63 -14.82 -8.25
N PHE A 184 2.74 -15.25 -7.01
CA PHE A 184 1.58 -15.35 -6.10
C PHE A 184 0.88 -14.00 -5.91
N ILE A 185 1.65 -12.91 -5.75
CA ILE A 185 1.09 -11.55 -5.67
C ILE A 185 0.34 -11.19 -6.96
N LEU A 186 0.92 -11.50 -8.13
CA LEU A 186 0.27 -11.25 -9.42
C LEU A 186 -0.99 -12.10 -9.61
N ASP A 187 -1.02 -13.33 -9.10
CA ASP A 187 -2.20 -14.22 -9.15
C ASP A 187 -3.35 -13.66 -8.27
N ASP A 188 -3.04 -13.15 -7.08
CA ASP A 188 -4.04 -12.48 -6.25
C ASP A 188 -4.58 -11.21 -6.93
N LEU A 189 -3.70 -10.41 -7.55
CA LEU A 189 -4.11 -9.22 -8.28
C LEU A 189 -4.92 -9.57 -9.55
N GLN A 190 -4.63 -10.69 -10.21
CA GLN A 190 -5.44 -11.18 -11.32
C GLN A 190 -6.85 -11.52 -10.87
N LYS A 191 -7.00 -12.31 -9.79
CA LYS A 191 -8.31 -12.60 -9.18
C LYS A 191 -9.06 -11.32 -8.81
N ALA A 192 -8.33 -10.35 -8.25
CA ALA A 192 -8.91 -9.07 -7.92
C ALA A 192 -9.48 -8.35 -9.14
N THR A 193 -8.75 -8.31 -10.27
CA THR A 193 -9.23 -7.64 -11.50
C THR A 193 -10.48 -8.30 -12.11
N GLU A 194 -10.71 -9.58 -11.83
CA GLU A 194 -11.90 -10.31 -12.28
C GLU A 194 -13.13 -10.01 -11.42
N LEU A 195 -12.92 -9.69 -10.13
CA LEU A 195 -13.97 -9.48 -9.16
C LEU A 195 -14.32 -8.00 -8.94
N LEU A 196 -13.35 -7.10 -9.12
CA LEU A 196 -13.52 -5.67 -8.86
C LEU A 196 -14.35 -4.98 -9.95
N LEU A 197 -15.17 -4.04 -9.52
CA LEU A 197 -15.87 -3.10 -10.39
C LEU A 197 -14.92 -1.99 -10.88
N ASP A 198 -15.21 -1.42 -12.03
CA ASP A 198 -14.50 -0.26 -12.57
C ASP A 198 -14.71 0.97 -11.67
N LYS A 199 -15.92 1.13 -11.15
CA LYS A 199 -16.27 2.12 -10.12
C LYS A 199 -16.60 1.39 -8.82
N SER A 200 -15.83 1.69 -7.80
CA SER A 200 -16.01 1.12 -6.48
C SER A 200 -17.29 1.63 -5.81
N PRO A 201 -18.00 0.80 -5.01
CA PRO A 201 -19.22 1.22 -4.29
C PRO A 201 -19.02 2.39 -3.32
N GLY A 202 -17.80 2.65 -2.88
CA GLY A 202 -17.44 3.77 -2.00
C GLY A 202 -16.74 4.93 -2.73
N GLY A 203 -16.86 5.05 -4.06
CA GLY A 203 -16.12 6.05 -4.84
C GLY A 203 -14.62 5.80 -4.84
N LYS A 204 -13.82 6.83 -5.12
CA LYS A 204 -12.35 6.70 -5.21
C LYS A 204 -11.64 6.54 -3.85
N ASN A 205 -12.38 6.53 -2.75
CA ASN A 205 -11.83 6.18 -1.44
C ASN A 205 -11.71 4.67 -1.23
N ARG A 206 -12.16 3.86 -2.20
CA ARG A 206 -12.03 2.40 -2.20
C ARG A 206 -11.29 1.91 -3.43
N ILE A 207 -10.70 0.74 -3.32
CA ILE A 207 -9.96 0.08 -4.40
C ILE A 207 -10.91 -0.19 -5.57
N SER A 208 -10.50 0.17 -6.78
CA SER A 208 -11.19 -0.16 -8.04
C SER A 208 -10.36 -1.12 -8.88
N LYS A 209 -10.93 -1.64 -9.97
CA LYS A 209 -10.22 -2.51 -10.92
C LYS A 209 -8.94 -1.86 -11.45
N ASN A 210 -8.98 -0.57 -11.78
CA ASN A 210 -7.81 0.15 -12.29
C ASN A 210 -6.70 0.30 -11.23
N VAL A 211 -7.05 0.41 -9.95
CA VAL A 211 -6.08 0.39 -8.84
C VAL A 211 -5.37 -0.96 -8.78
N ALA A 212 -6.11 -2.07 -8.93
CA ALA A 212 -5.51 -3.41 -8.96
C ALA A 212 -4.56 -3.59 -10.16
N HIS A 213 -4.94 -3.14 -11.36
CA HIS A 213 -4.06 -3.16 -12.53
C HIS A 213 -2.80 -2.30 -12.32
N LEU A 214 -2.93 -1.10 -11.73
CA LEU A 214 -1.77 -0.25 -11.45
C LEU A 214 -0.81 -0.89 -10.46
N LEU A 215 -1.34 -1.50 -9.39
CA LEU A 215 -0.51 -2.23 -8.43
C LEU A 215 0.16 -3.45 -9.09
N ARG A 216 -0.58 -4.19 -9.93
CA ARG A 216 -0.05 -5.33 -10.67
C ARG A 216 1.11 -4.93 -11.59
N ALA A 217 0.96 -3.83 -12.32
CA ALA A 217 2.04 -3.27 -13.14
C ALA A 217 3.28 -2.91 -12.30
N ARG A 218 3.07 -2.27 -11.15
CA ARG A 218 4.16 -1.87 -10.23
C ARG A 218 4.91 -3.08 -9.68
N VAL A 219 4.20 -4.09 -9.19
CA VAL A 219 4.81 -5.31 -8.64
C VAL A 219 5.62 -6.04 -9.71
N ALA A 220 5.04 -6.22 -10.89
CA ALA A 220 5.69 -6.90 -11.98
C ALA A 220 6.95 -6.15 -12.47
N LEU A 221 6.87 -4.83 -12.63
CA LEU A 221 8.03 -4.02 -13.02
C LEU A 221 9.13 -4.06 -11.95
N PHE A 222 8.75 -3.99 -10.67
CA PHE A 222 9.70 -4.06 -9.57
C PHE A 222 10.46 -5.39 -9.59
N GLU A 223 9.77 -6.52 -9.68
CA GLU A 223 10.42 -7.83 -9.68
C GLU A 223 11.28 -8.04 -10.94
N ALA A 224 10.80 -7.66 -12.12
CA ALA A 224 11.57 -7.73 -13.34
C ALA A 224 12.89 -6.96 -13.25
N THR A 225 12.84 -5.73 -12.76
CA THR A 225 14.04 -4.88 -12.62
C THR A 225 14.95 -5.38 -11.52
N TRP A 226 14.39 -5.87 -10.42
CA TRP A 226 15.16 -6.49 -9.34
C TRP A 226 15.97 -7.68 -9.85
N GLU A 227 15.32 -8.66 -10.48
CA GLU A 227 15.99 -9.85 -11.01
C GLU A 227 17.01 -9.52 -12.09
N LYS A 228 16.68 -8.56 -12.95
CA LYS A 228 17.58 -8.11 -14.01
C LYS A 228 18.89 -7.52 -13.48
N TYR A 229 18.78 -6.59 -12.53
CA TYR A 229 19.95 -5.84 -12.05
C TYR A 229 20.74 -6.55 -10.95
N HIS A 230 20.15 -7.55 -10.30
CA HIS A 230 20.82 -8.38 -9.30
C HIS A 230 21.15 -9.79 -9.79
N LYS A 231 21.04 -10.05 -11.10
CA LYS A 231 21.29 -11.37 -11.71
C LYS A 231 22.62 -11.95 -11.24
N GLY A 232 22.58 -13.20 -10.77
CA GLY A 232 23.77 -13.96 -10.33
C GLY A 232 24.28 -13.59 -8.93
N THR A 233 23.64 -12.66 -8.23
CA THR A 233 23.96 -12.32 -6.81
C THR A 233 23.09 -13.12 -5.82
N ALA A 234 23.40 -12.99 -4.55
CA ALA A 234 22.62 -13.59 -3.45
C ALA A 234 21.15 -13.07 -3.36
N PHE A 235 20.82 -12.01 -4.08
CA PHE A 235 19.50 -11.37 -4.04
C PHE A 235 18.53 -11.93 -5.09
N VAL A 236 18.98 -12.87 -5.93
CA VAL A 236 18.17 -13.53 -6.96
C VAL A 236 18.26 -15.04 -6.78
N PRO A 237 17.14 -15.78 -6.94
CA PRO A 237 17.10 -17.23 -6.76
C PRO A 237 18.20 -17.95 -7.55
N GLY A 238 18.93 -18.85 -6.89
CA GLY A 238 20.02 -19.60 -7.51
C GLY A 238 21.30 -18.82 -7.81
N GLY A 239 21.36 -17.52 -7.47
CA GLY A 239 22.57 -16.71 -7.59
C GLY A 239 23.63 -17.04 -6.53
N LYS A 240 24.86 -16.57 -6.73
CA LYS A 240 25.97 -16.86 -5.81
C LYS A 240 25.67 -16.34 -4.39
N GLY A 241 25.60 -17.27 -3.45
CA GLY A 241 25.33 -16.94 -2.03
C GLY A 241 23.84 -16.78 -1.70
N TRP A 242 22.94 -17.08 -2.62
CA TRP A 242 21.51 -17.13 -2.33
C TRP A 242 21.22 -18.17 -1.23
N PRO A 243 20.49 -17.81 -0.16
CA PRO A 243 20.37 -18.67 1.02
C PRO A 243 19.27 -19.74 0.92
N GLY A 244 18.46 -19.73 -0.14
CA GLY A 244 17.35 -20.67 -0.30
C GLY A 244 17.79 -22.08 -0.68
N ASN A 245 16.83 -23.01 -0.69
CA ASN A 245 17.09 -24.40 -1.04
C ASN A 245 17.29 -24.51 -2.59
N PRO A 246 18.42 -25.04 -3.07
CA PRO A 246 18.66 -25.23 -4.52
C PRO A 246 17.58 -26.04 -5.24
N ALA A 247 16.89 -26.95 -4.55
CA ALA A 247 15.79 -27.72 -5.12
C ALA A 247 14.60 -26.84 -5.53
N ASP A 248 14.38 -25.71 -4.85
CA ASP A 248 13.26 -24.81 -5.09
C ASP A 248 13.42 -23.98 -6.37
N VAL A 249 14.64 -23.93 -6.92
CA VAL A 249 15.02 -23.20 -8.12
C VAL A 249 15.39 -24.15 -9.27
N SER A 250 15.02 -25.41 -9.18
CA SER A 250 15.20 -26.37 -10.29
C SER A 250 14.41 -25.86 -11.51
N GLY A 251 15.14 -25.58 -12.61
CA GLY A 251 14.54 -25.00 -13.81
C GLY A 251 14.34 -23.48 -13.80
N PHE A 252 14.77 -22.78 -12.74
CA PHE A 252 14.75 -21.30 -12.73
C PHE A 252 15.64 -20.73 -13.84
N ASN A 253 15.09 -19.81 -14.61
CA ASN A 253 15.79 -19.07 -15.64
C ASN A 253 15.51 -17.58 -15.47
N SER A 254 16.49 -16.83 -14.98
CA SER A 254 16.36 -15.40 -14.67
C SER A 254 15.92 -14.58 -15.88
N ASP A 255 16.42 -14.86 -17.09
CA ASP A 255 16.04 -14.08 -18.27
C ASP A 255 14.58 -14.33 -18.66
N ALA A 256 14.11 -15.57 -18.51
CA ALA A 256 12.70 -15.89 -18.73
C ALA A 256 11.78 -15.28 -17.70
N GLU A 257 12.20 -15.23 -16.41
CA GLU A 257 11.43 -14.55 -15.34
C GLU A 257 11.37 -13.03 -15.60
N VAL A 258 12.50 -12.41 -15.93
CA VAL A 258 12.53 -10.97 -16.29
C VAL A 258 11.59 -10.69 -17.45
N ALA A 259 11.61 -11.50 -18.50
CA ALA A 259 10.74 -11.34 -19.67
C ALA A 259 9.25 -11.49 -19.28
N TYR A 260 8.92 -12.50 -18.46
CA TYR A 260 7.56 -12.72 -17.96
C TYR A 260 7.05 -11.52 -17.17
N PHE A 261 7.82 -11.04 -16.18
CA PHE A 261 7.39 -9.92 -15.34
C PHE A 261 7.30 -8.60 -16.13
N LEU A 262 8.19 -8.36 -17.10
CA LEU A 262 8.06 -7.18 -17.99
C LEU A 262 6.79 -7.24 -18.84
N ASP A 263 6.46 -8.42 -19.39
CA ASP A 263 5.23 -8.62 -20.18
C ASP A 263 3.97 -8.35 -19.32
N GLU A 264 3.94 -8.88 -18.10
CA GLU A 264 2.84 -8.64 -17.15
C GLU A 264 2.74 -7.16 -16.74
N ALA A 265 3.88 -6.49 -16.56
CA ALA A 265 3.91 -5.05 -16.30
C ALA A 265 3.35 -4.26 -17.49
N MET A 266 3.75 -4.58 -18.71
CA MET A 266 3.26 -3.92 -19.92
C MET A 266 1.75 -4.13 -20.11
N LYS A 267 1.25 -5.36 -19.97
CA LYS A 267 -0.18 -5.67 -20.08
C LYS A 267 -1.01 -4.83 -19.10
N SER A 268 -0.62 -4.83 -17.84
CA SER A 268 -1.37 -4.13 -16.78
C SER A 268 -1.24 -2.61 -16.91
N SER A 269 -0.06 -2.08 -17.26
CA SER A 269 0.14 -0.66 -17.53
C SER A 269 -0.69 -0.17 -18.71
N LYS A 270 -0.81 -1.00 -19.77
CA LYS A 270 -1.62 -0.66 -20.94
C LYS A 270 -3.08 -0.45 -20.58
N VAL A 271 -3.66 -1.31 -19.72
CA VAL A 271 -5.07 -1.16 -19.29
C VAL A 271 -5.28 0.19 -18.62
N VAL A 272 -4.39 0.58 -17.70
CA VAL A 272 -4.49 1.86 -16.98
C VAL A 272 -4.18 3.03 -17.92
N GLY A 273 -3.18 2.88 -18.78
CA GLY A 273 -2.82 3.90 -19.77
C GLY A 273 -3.97 4.20 -20.72
N ASP A 274 -4.60 3.17 -21.27
CA ASP A 274 -5.77 3.33 -22.16
C ASP A 274 -6.97 3.98 -21.42
N TYR A 275 -7.16 3.66 -20.15
CA TYR A 275 -8.21 4.28 -19.34
C TYR A 275 -7.98 5.76 -19.10
N ILE A 276 -6.71 6.18 -18.89
CA ILE A 276 -6.37 7.55 -18.48
C ILE A 276 -6.10 8.51 -19.64
N VAL A 277 -5.96 8.00 -20.87
CA VAL A 277 -5.72 8.84 -22.06
C VAL A 277 -6.76 9.93 -22.16
N GLY A 278 -6.30 11.19 -22.29
CA GLY A 278 -7.15 12.39 -22.40
C GLY A 278 -7.80 12.84 -21.09
N LYS A 279 -7.44 12.24 -19.96
CA LYS A 279 -7.98 12.56 -18.63
C LYS A 279 -6.96 13.17 -17.67
N LEU A 280 -5.71 13.30 -18.12
CA LEU A 280 -4.65 13.87 -17.29
C LEU A 280 -4.91 15.36 -17.06
N ALA A 281 -4.66 15.82 -15.83
CA ALA A 281 -4.69 17.24 -15.50
C ALA A 281 -3.66 17.99 -16.32
N ASP A 282 -4.08 19.09 -16.93
CA ASP A 282 -3.21 19.88 -17.79
C ASP A 282 -2.18 20.64 -16.95
N ASN A 283 -0.91 20.45 -17.25
CA ASN A 283 0.21 21.16 -16.66
C ASN A 283 0.62 22.32 -17.56
N THR A 284 -0.35 23.16 -17.95
CA THR A 284 -0.09 24.32 -18.80
C THR A 284 0.61 25.45 -18.08
N ASP A 285 1.54 26.02 -18.80
CA ASP A 285 2.18 27.34 -18.63
C ASP A 285 2.38 27.83 -17.20
N THR A 286 3.50 27.41 -16.65
CA THR A 286 4.10 28.14 -15.54
C THR A 286 5.15 29.08 -16.13
N PRO A 287 4.88 30.38 -16.18
CA PRO A 287 5.84 31.34 -16.72
C PRO A 287 7.16 31.30 -15.95
N GLU A 288 8.28 31.59 -16.62
CA GLU A 288 9.55 31.86 -15.94
C GLU A 288 9.35 32.99 -14.93
N GLY A 289 9.77 32.77 -13.68
CA GLY A 289 9.61 33.76 -12.61
C GLY A 289 8.24 33.73 -11.94
N MET A 290 7.88 32.59 -11.38
CA MET A 290 6.56 32.35 -10.79
C MET A 290 6.13 33.38 -9.77
N ASN A 291 5.06 34.05 -10.11
CA ASN A 291 4.19 34.73 -9.16
C ASN A 291 3.27 33.68 -8.51
N ALA A 292 3.16 33.67 -7.18
CA ALA A 292 2.28 32.76 -6.44
C ALA A 292 0.82 32.76 -6.95
N SER A 293 0.37 33.86 -7.55
CA SER A 293 -0.96 33.96 -8.17
C SER A 293 -1.13 33.10 -9.42
N LEU A 294 -0.04 32.73 -10.10
CA LEU A 294 -0.09 31.93 -11.32
C LEU A 294 -0.02 30.43 -11.03
N VAL A 295 0.55 30.02 -9.90
CA VAL A 295 0.56 28.62 -9.44
C VAL A 295 -0.85 28.12 -9.18
N SER A 296 -1.70 28.98 -8.62
CA SER A 296 -3.09 28.64 -8.27
C SER A 296 -4.01 28.41 -9.48
N ILE A 297 -3.58 28.74 -10.68
CA ILE A 297 -4.36 28.49 -11.92
C ILE A 297 -3.84 27.29 -12.72
N ASN A 298 -2.74 26.65 -12.28
CA ASN A 298 -2.24 25.45 -12.92
C ASN A 298 -3.07 24.24 -12.43
N PRO A 299 -3.83 23.55 -13.32
CA PRO A 299 -4.71 22.45 -12.92
C PRO A 299 -3.95 21.28 -12.26
N TYR A 300 -2.75 20.98 -12.73
CA TYR A 300 -1.91 19.93 -12.14
C TYR A 300 -1.50 20.27 -10.71
N TYR A 301 -1.11 21.51 -10.42
CA TYR A 301 -0.81 21.96 -9.06
C TYR A 301 -2.07 21.94 -8.17
N THR A 302 -3.18 22.48 -8.70
CA THR A 302 -4.45 22.56 -7.97
C THR A 302 -4.91 21.18 -7.50
N MET A 303 -4.79 20.15 -8.35
CA MET A 303 -5.14 18.77 -8.00
C MET A 303 -4.43 18.29 -6.72
N PHE A 304 -3.15 18.64 -6.53
CA PHE A 304 -2.41 18.26 -5.30
C PHE A 304 -2.73 19.12 -4.08
N CYS A 305 -3.44 20.23 -4.27
CA CYS A 305 -3.79 21.15 -3.19
C CYS A 305 -5.25 21.05 -2.78
N ASP A 306 -6.08 20.33 -3.53
CA ASP A 306 -7.49 20.18 -3.25
C ASP A 306 -7.76 19.24 -2.06
N GLU A 307 -8.78 19.60 -1.28
CA GLU A 307 -9.27 18.79 -0.18
C GLU A 307 -10.08 17.58 -0.65
N ASN A 308 -10.63 17.64 -1.88
CA ASN A 308 -11.45 16.59 -2.46
C ASN A 308 -10.95 16.24 -3.86
N MET A 309 -10.35 15.05 -3.99
CA MET A 309 -9.81 14.55 -5.26
C MET A 309 -10.79 13.70 -6.06
N GLU A 310 -12.03 13.54 -5.63
CA GLU A 310 -13.02 12.67 -6.30
C GLU A 310 -13.28 13.09 -7.76
N GLY A 311 -13.23 14.39 -8.04
CA GLY A 311 -13.50 14.96 -9.36
C GLY A 311 -12.38 14.84 -10.40
N TYR A 312 -11.16 14.46 -9.98
CA TYR A 312 -10.01 14.36 -10.89
C TYR A 312 -9.92 12.96 -11.51
N ASP A 313 -10.14 12.87 -12.81
CA ASP A 313 -10.17 11.56 -13.51
C ASP A 313 -8.84 10.81 -13.47
N GLU A 314 -7.71 11.49 -13.39
CA GLU A 314 -6.40 10.85 -13.27
C GLU A 314 -6.15 10.24 -11.89
N ILE A 315 -6.89 10.65 -10.85
CA ILE A 315 -6.79 10.07 -9.52
C ILE A 315 -7.63 8.79 -9.47
N LEU A 316 -6.97 7.66 -9.37
CA LEU A 316 -7.62 6.34 -9.32
C LEU A 316 -8.13 6.00 -7.92
N MET A 317 -7.40 6.42 -6.89
CA MET A 317 -7.76 6.26 -5.49
C MET A 317 -7.09 7.33 -4.64
N TRP A 318 -7.78 7.81 -3.63
CA TRP A 318 -7.26 8.76 -2.67
C TRP A 318 -7.80 8.48 -1.28
N LYS A 319 -7.16 9.03 -0.25
CA LYS A 319 -7.60 8.91 1.14
C LYS A 319 -8.12 10.25 1.62
N LEU A 320 -9.41 10.28 1.95
CA LEU A 320 -10.03 11.45 2.54
C LEU A 320 -9.63 11.59 4.01
N PHE A 321 -9.02 12.71 4.36
CA PHE A 321 -8.78 13.11 5.74
C PHE A 321 -9.88 14.08 6.16
N LYS A 322 -10.54 13.78 7.27
CA LYS A 322 -11.60 14.63 7.81
C LYS A 322 -11.08 15.43 9.00
N GLU A 323 -11.31 16.75 8.97
CA GLU A 323 -11.00 17.63 10.08
C GLU A 323 -11.62 17.12 11.38
N GLY A 324 -10.87 17.22 12.48
CA GLY A 324 -11.27 16.72 13.79
C GLY A 324 -11.09 15.21 14.01
N LEU A 325 -10.90 14.41 12.94
CA LEU A 325 -10.59 12.97 13.06
C LEU A 325 -9.11 12.66 12.85
N VAL A 326 -8.50 13.32 11.87
CA VAL A 326 -7.07 13.19 11.57
C VAL A 326 -6.52 14.60 11.36
N THR A 327 -5.60 15.01 12.21
CA THR A 327 -4.97 16.34 12.16
C THR A 327 -3.47 16.20 12.01
N SER A 328 -2.85 17.15 11.32
CA SER A 328 -1.41 17.26 11.20
C SER A 328 -0.99 18.71 11.07
N ASN A 329 0.15 19.06 11.68
CA ASN A 329 0.76 20.38 11.54
C ASN A 329 1.79 20.45 10.38
N LEU A 330 1.76 19.51 9.47
CA LEU A 330 2.73 19.39 8.36
C LEU A 330 2.95 20.70 7.63
N GLN A 331 1.88 21.44 7.34
CA GLN A 331 1.98 22.74 6.66
C GLN A 331 2.80 23.75 7.45
N MET A 332 2.60 23.80 8.76
CA MET A 332 3.35 24.70 9.66
C MET A 332 4.83 24.30 9.71
N GLU A 333 5.12 23.01 9.84
CA GLU A 333 6.49 22.49 9.86
C GLU A 333 7.23 22.78 8.55
N LEU A 334 6.61 22.55 7.40
CA LEU A 334 7.20 22.84 6.09
C LEU A 334 7.40 24.35 5.87
N ALA A 335 6.42 25.17 6.28
CA ALA A 335 6.50 26.62 6.13
C ALA A 335 7.56 27.26 7.04
N ARG A 336 7.70 26.73 8.26
CA ARG A 336 8.60 27.29 9.29
C ARG A 336 10.04 26.81 9.10
N ASN A 337 10.24 25.51 8.98
CA ASN A 337 11.55 24.86 9.08
C ASN A 337 11.98 24.13 7.80
N GLY A 338 11.12 24.07 6.76
CA GLY A 338 11.32 23.21 5.60
C GLY A 338 11.25 21.72 5.94
N GLY A 339 10.78 21.37 7.14
CA GLY A 339 10.70 19.99 7.63
C GLY A 339 12.04 19.30 7.84
N GLY A 340 13.16 20.03 7.74
CA GLY A 340 14.51 19.42 7.80
C GLY A 340 14.82 18.48 6.64
N SER A 341 14.09 18.59 5.52
CA SER A 341 14.21 17.71 4.36
C SER A 341 14.29 18.52 3.07
N GLY A 342 14.88 17.93 2.04
CA GLY A 342 14.99 18.55 0.73
C GLY A 342 15.26 17.53 -0.38
N TRP A 343 14.98 17.91 -1.60
CA TRP A 343 15.29 17.07 -2.75
C TRP A 343 16.78 16.87 -2.90
N THR A 344 17.17 15.65 -3.24
CA THR A 344 18.56 15.37 -3.59
C THR A 344 18.92 16.01 -4.93
N ARG A 345 20.20 16.15 -5.17
CA ARG A 345 20.72 16.56 -6.47
C ARG A 345 20.28 15.59 -7.57
N GLY A 346 20.28 14.30 -7.29
CA GLY A 346 19.83 13.27 -8.21
C GLY A 346 18.37 13.48 -8.65
N MET A 347 17.48 13.73 -7.70
CA MET A 347 16.07 14.04 -7.99
C MET A 347 15.94 15.29 -8.87
N VAL A 348 16.61 16.39 -8.50
CA VAL A 348 16.58 17.62 -9.30
C VAL A 348 17.09 17.36 -10.73
N ASN A 349 18.17 16.60 -10.88
CA ASN A 349 18.75 16.30 -12.17
C ASN A 349 17.94 15.34 -13.03
N SER A 350 17.03 14.56 -12.44
CA SER A 350 16.14 13.65 -13.18
C SER A 350 15.05 14.35 -13.99
N PHE A 351 14.67 15.57 -13.61
CA PHE A 351 13.74 16.36 -14.40
C PHE A 351 14.36 16.79 -15.72
N LEU A 352 13.55 16.79 -16.77
CA LEU A 352 13.99 17.19 -18.10
C LEU A 352 14.12 18.72 -18.22
N MET A 353 14.81 19.16 -19.25
CA MET A 353 14.75 20.54 -19.71
C MET A 353 13.40 20.79 -20.41
N ARG A 354 13.03 22.04 -20.61
CA ARG A 354 11.77 22.43 -21.27
C ARG A 354 11.66 21.89 -22.70
N ASN A 355 12.80 21.68 -23.37
CA ASN A 355 12.86 21.04 -24.69
C ASN A 355 12.71 19.51 -24.67
N GLY A 356 12.44 18.91 -23.51
CA GLY A 356 12.24 17.47 -23.33
C GLY A 356 13.52 16.64 -23.23
N LEU A 357 14.69 17.27 -23.23
CA LEU A 357 15.97 16.57 -23.15
C LEU A 357 16.47 16.47 -21.69
N PRO A 358 17.16 15.38 -21.31
CA PRO A 358 17.91 15.30 -20.07
C PRO A 358 19.03 16.35 -20.02
N ILE A 359 19.37 16.83 -18.84
CA ILE A 359 20.41 17.88 -18.65
C ILE A 359 21.78 17.53 -19.25
N TYR A 360 22.09 16.25 -19.37
CA TYR A 360 23.37 15.74 -19.91
C TYR A 360 23.33 15.47 -21.42
N ALA A 361 22.20 15.63 -22.06
CA ALA A 361 22.07 15.38 -23.49
C ALA A 361 22.60 16.58 -24.32
N ALA A 362 23.21 16.29 -25.47
CA ALA A 362 23.58 17.32 -26.40
C ALA A 362 22.34 18.09 -26.86
N GLY A 363 22.38 19.44 -26.81
CA GLY A 363 21.25 20.30 -27.16
C GLY A 363 20.21 20.46 -26.04
N SER A 364 20.53 20.07 -24.83
CA SER A 364 19.63 20.21 -23.68
C SER A 364 19.41 21.66 -23.22
N ASP A 365 20.22 22.60 -23.68
CA ASP A 365 20.24 24.00 -23.22
C ASP A 365 20.59 24.16 -21.72
N TYR A 366 21.09 23.13 -21.06
CA TYR A 366 21.48 23.18 -19.66
C TYR A 366 22.83 23.92 -19.51
N ASN A 367 22.86 24.89 -18.61
CA ASN A 367 24.10 25.59 -18.25
C ASN A 367 24.56 25.10 -16.87
N PRO A 368 25.70 24.38 -16.77
CA PRO A 368 26.23 23.91 -15.47
C PRO A 368 26.62 25.05 -14.52
N ASP A 369 26.87 26.27 -14.99
CA ASP A 369 27.17 27.41 -14.13
C ASP A 369 25.96 27.87 -13.30
N TRP A 370 24.75 27.58 -13.71
CA TRP A 370 23.52 27.84 -12.93
C TRP A 370 23.55 27.20 -11.54
N GLU A 371 24.28 26.10 -11.38
CA GLU A 371 24.46 25.45 -10.09
C GLU A 371 25.22 26.31 -9.08
N LYS A 372 26.12 27.13 -9.54
CA LYS A 372 26.90 28.07 -8.72
C LYS A 372 26.11 29.32 -8.35
N GLU A 373 25.12 29.66 -9.14
CA GLU A 373 24.27 30.84 -8.96
C GLU A 373 23.09 30.60 -7.99
N GLY A 374 22.81 29.35 -7.67
CA GLY A 374 21.80 28.93 -6.68
C GLY A 374 20.56 28.32 -7.27
N VAL A 375 19.57 28.06 -6.40
CA VAL A 375 18.39 27.26 -6.74
C VAL A 375 17.58 27.84 -7.90
N ASN A 376 17.38 29.16 -7.92
CA ASN A 376 16.56 29.79 -8.96
C ASN A 376 17.14 29.60 -10.36
N SER A 377 18.48 29.75 -10.48
CA SER A 377 19.19 29.56 -11.75
C SER A 377 19.17 28.07 -12.16
N THR A 378 19.31 27.15 -11.20
CA THR A 378 19.22 25.71 -11.46
C THR A 378 17.85 25.29 -12.01
N LEU A 379 16.78 26.01 -11.69
CA LEU A 379 15.42 25.73 -12.14
C LEU A 379 15.08 26.38 -13.51
N GLN A 380 15.99 27.19 -14.06
CA GLN A 380 15.75 27.85 -15.35
C GLN A 380 15.60 26.83 -16.47
N ASN A 381 14.65 27.11 -17.37
CA ASN A 381 14.40 26.30 -18.56
C ASN A 381 14.15 24.80 -18.29
N ARG A 382 13.65 24.46 -17.10
CA ARG A 382 13.33 23.09 -16.68
C ARG A 382 11.84 22.77 -16.87
N ASP A 383 11.53 21.50 -16.75
CA ASP A 383 10.16 20.99 -16.61
C ASP A 383 9.41 21.81 -15.56
N SER A 384 8.23 22.29 -15.90
CA SER A 384 7.42 23.14 -15.02
C SER A 384 7.08 22.48 -13.67
N ARG A 385 6.98 21.15 -13.62
CA ARG A 385 6.66 20.42 -12.38
C ARG A 385 7.70 20.67 -11.30
N ILE A 386 9.01 20.70 -11.63
CA ILE A 386 10.04 21.00 -10.63
C ILE A 386 9.90 22.44 -10.12
N VAL A 387 9.55 23.37 -11.02
CA VAL A 387 9.40 24.78 -10.66
C VAL A 387 8.21 24.99 -9.73
N ILE A 388 7.09 24.33 -10.01
CA ILE A 388 5.83 24.44 -9.24
C ILE A 388 6.00 23.95 -7.80
N PHE A 389 6.69 22.82 -7.61
CA PHE A 389 6.80 22.17 -6.31
C PHE A 389 8.07 22.52 -5.52
N THR A 390 8.95 23.37 -6.09
CA THR A 390 10.19 23.78 -5.40
C THR A 390 10.03 25.16 -4.77
N LYS A 391 10.18 25.24 -3.46
CA LYS A 391 10.25 26.52 -2.76
C LYS A 391 11.59 27.19 -3.02
N SER A 392 11.59 28.27 -3.79
CA SER A 392 12.76 29.14 -3.96
C SER A 392 12.66 30.35 -3.03
N ARG A 393 13.80 31.02 -2.78
CA ARG A 393 13.83 32.26 -1.96
C ARG A 393 12.95 33.40 -2.49
N VAL A 394 12.53 33.32 -3.75
CA VAL A 394 11.72 34.33 -4.44
C VAL A 394 10.24 34.00 -4.37
N MET A 395 9.84 32.79 -3.97
CA MET A 395 8.43 32.49 -3.77
C MET A 395 7.91 33.24 -2.53
N PRO A 396 6.93 34.14 -2.71
CA PRO A 396 6.23 34.70 -1.56
C PRO A 396 5.60 33.53 -0.78
N THR A 397 5.71 33.58 0.52
CA THR A 397 5.08 32.61 1.42
C THR A 397 3.60 32.49 1.02
N LEU A 398 3.16 31.32 0.57
CA LEU A 398 1.74 31.06 0.31
C LEU A 398 0.98 31.55 1.54
N LYS A 399 0.12 32.54 1.36
CA LYS A 399 -0.82 32.93 2.41
C LYS A 399 -1.84 31.78 2.49
N ILE A 400 -1.54 30.81 3.34
CA ILE A 400 -2.50 29.77 3.69
C ILE A 400 -3.63 30.52 4.41
N LYS A 401 -4.79 30.52 3.79
CA LYS A 401 -6.00 30.98 4.44
C LYS A 401 -6.33 29.95 5.50
N VAL A 402 -5.92 30.23 6.74
CA VAL A 402 -6.41 29.49 7.91
C VAL A 402 -7.88 29.89 8.02
N MET A 403 -8.79 28.97 7.71
CA MET A 403 -10.18 29.08 8.12
C MET A 403 -10.32 28.57 9.53
#